data_79d6425012d732aa217e851808fc797e
#
_entry.id   79d6425012d732aa217e851808fc797e
#
_cell.length_a   1.000
_cell.length_b   1.000
_cell.length_c   1.000
_cell.angle_alpha   90.00
_cell.angle_beta   90.00
_cell.angle_gamma   90.00
#
_symmetry.space_group_name_H-M   'P 1'
#
loop_
_entity.id
_entity.type
_entity.pdbx_description
1 polymer ?
#
loop_
_entity_poly.entity_id
_entity_poly.type
_entity_poly.pdbx_seq_one_letter_code
_entity_poly.pdbx_strand_id
1 'polypeptide(L)'
;EHMGAKAMVTACAGCYKTTVHDYGKFYAHPTFEVFHFAQYANKLLKEKKVKFTKEIKAKVTYHDPCHLGRHAKVYDEPREVIKAIPGVEFVEMKNIRENSRCCGAGGGYKSQYNEMATAIAVERVKEAIETGADILATTCPFCVLNMQQAAKKIGAKIKVLDVSEMLAMATEPEAPAEPAKQ
;
A
#
# COMPACT_ATOMS: atom_id res chain seq x y z
N GLU A 1 13.48 2.00 -21.74
CA GLU A 1 14.84 1.58 -22.10
C GLU A 1 15.61 2.71 -22.82
N HIS A 2 15.04 3.33 -23.85
CA HIS A 2 15.67 4.45 -24.58
C HIS A 2 16.04 5.65 -23.70
N MET A 3 15.37 5.82 -22.55
CA MET A 3 15.65 6.87 -21.56
C MET A 3 16.73 6.47 -20.55
N GLY A 4 17.34 5.30 -20.65
CA GLY A 4 18.37 4.82 -19.75
C GLY A 4 17.88 4.40 -18.36
N ALA A 5 16.58 4.15 -18.20
CA ALA A 5 16.02 3.69 -16.93
C ALA A 5 16.64 2.35 -16.51
N LYS A 6 17.05 2.23 -15.24
CA LYS A 6 17.63 1.02 -14.66
C LYS A 6 16.59 0.23 -13.84
N ALA A 7 15.57 0.90 -13.33
CA ALA A 7 14.49 0.29 -12.60
C ALA A 7 13.18 1.04 -12.84
N MET A 8 12.08 0.32 -12.79
CA MET A 8 10.72 0.84 -12.76
C MET A 8 10.12 0.54 -11.38
N VAL A 9 9.64 1.58 -10.70
CA VAL A 9 8.93 1.43 -9.43
C VAL A 9 7.49 1.88 -9.62
N THR A 10 6.54 1.06 -9.19
CA THR A 10 5.11 1.38 -9.26
C THR A 10 4.43 1.19 -7.90
N ALA A 11 3.58 2.14 -7.51
CA ALA A 11 2.76 2.04 -6.30
C ALA A 11 1.43 1.29 -6.52
N CYS A 12 1.12 0.90 -7.74
CA CYS A 12 -0.12 0.21 -8.08
C CYS A 12 0.10 -1.30 -8.22
N ALA A 13 -0.56 -2.08 -7.36
CA ALA A 13 -0.51 -3.54 -7.39
C ALA A 13 -0.91 -4.15 -8.75
N GLY A 14 -1.92 -3.57 -9.42
CA GLY A 14 -2.35 -3.99 -10.74
C GLY A 14 -1.30 -3.71 -11.81
N CYS A 15 -0.73 -2.50 -11.80
CA CYS A 15 0.34 -2.12 -12.74
C CYS A 15 1.57 -3.03 -12.57
N TYR A 16 1.98 -3.28 -11.33
CA TYR A 16 3.08 -4.19 -11.03
C TYR A 16 2.82 -5.58 -11.61
N LYS A 17 1.69 -6.19 -11.25
CA LYS A 17 1.29 -7.52 -11.75
C LYS A 17 1.28 -7.58 -13.27
N THR A 18 0.68 -6.59 -13.92
CA THR A 18 0.59 -6.56 -15.39
C THR A 18 1.97 -6.43 -16.03
N THR A 19 2.84 -5.58 -15.50
CA THR A 19 4.19 -5.40 -16.05
C THR A 19 5.03 -6.66 -15.89
N VAL A 20 5.00 -7.29 -14.71
CA VAL A 20 5.87 -8.45 -14.41
C VAL A 20 5.34 -9.74 -15.03
N HIS A 21 4.01 -9.97 -15.00
CA HIS A 21 3.44 -11.25 -15.37
C HIS A 21 2.76 -11.26 -16.73
N ASP A 22 2.14 -10.14 -17.14
CA ASP A 22 1.34 -10.16 -18.37
C ASP A 22 2.13 -9.67 -19.58
N TYR A 23 2.95 -8.63 -19.42
CA TYR A 23 3.71 -8.09 -20.57
C TYR A 23 4.73 -9.10 -21.12
N GLY A 24 5.34 -9.92 -20.28
CA GLY A 24 6.25 -10.97 -20.71
C GLY A 24 5.63 -12.02 -21.65
N LYS A 25 4.28 -12.06 -21.77
CA LYS A 25 3.59 -12.92 -22.75
C LYS A 25 3.58 -12.36 -24.18
N PHE A 26 3.78 -11.06 -24.31
CA PHE A 26 3.66 -10.33 -25.59
C PHE A 26 4.97 -9.68 -26.04
N TYR A 27 5.87 -9.39 -25.10
CA TYR A 27 7.12 -8.70 -25.33
C TYR A 27 8.26 -9.43 -24.65
N ALA A 28 9.47 -9.28 -25.16
CA ALA A 28 10.66 -9.68 -24.44
C ALA A 28 10.71 -9.01 -23.07
N HIS A 29 11.21 -9.72 -22.07
CA HIS A 29 11.32 -9.17 -20.72
C HIS A 29 12.06 -7.82 -20.75
N PRO A 30 11.62 -6.83 -19.96
CA PRO A 30 12.32 -5.55 -19.88
C PRO A 30 13.77 -5.77 -19.40
N THR A 31 14.69 -4.98 -19.94
CA THR A 31 16.12 -5.03 -19.58
C THR A 31 16.39 -4.32 -18.24
N PHE A 32 15.37 -3.81 -17.58
CA PHE A 32 15.43 -3.13 -16.30
C PHE A 32 14.61 -3.89 -15.21
N GLU A 33 15.00 -3.69 -13.96
CA GLU A 33 14.27 -4.28 -12.84
C GLU A 33 12.90 -3.62 -12.67
N VAL A 34 11.88 -4.41 -12.28
CA VAL A 34 10.54 -3.91 -11.98
C VAL A 34 10.21 -4.21 -10.53
N PHE A 35 9.88 -3.16 -9.77
CA PHE A 35 9.50 -3.27 -8.37
C PHE A 35 8.12 -2.71 -8.12
N HIS A 36 7.38 -3.34 -7.23
CA HIS A 36 6.35 -2.65 -6.50
C HIS A 36 7.01 -1.73 -5.45
N PHE A 37 6.38 -0.57 -5.16
CA PHE A 37 6.93 0.41 -4.21
C PHE A 37 7.33 -0.23 -2.87
N ALA A 38 6.49 -1.13 -2.31
CA ALA A 38 6.80 -1.80 -1.05
C ALA A 38 8.06 -2.67 -1.11
N GLN A 39 8.33 -3.34 -2.24
CA GLN A 39 9.56 -4.11 -2.42
C GLN A 39 10.79 -3.20 -2.50
N TYR A 40 10.66 -2.10 -3.26
CA TYR A 40 11.76 -1.15 -3.39
C TYR A 40 12.05 -0.44 -2.06
N ALA A 41 11.02 0.01 -1.34
CA ALA A 41 11.15 0.60 -0.02
C ALA A 41 11.81 -0.37 0.97
N ASN A 42 11.39 -1.63 0.97
CA ASN A 42 11.99 -2.66 1.81
C ASN A 42 13.48 -2.90 1.48
N LYS A 43 13.83 -2.90 0.18
CA LYS A 43 15.24 -2.97 -0.26
C LYS A 43 16.04 -1.80 0.31
N LEU A 44 15.54 -0.58 0.19
CA LEU A 44 16.20 0.62 0.72
C LEU A 44 16.34 0.60 2.25
N LEU A 45 15.34 0.07 2.97
CA LEU A 45 15.40 -0.10 4.43
C LEU A 45 16.50 -1.09 4.82
N LYS A 46 16.58 -2.24 4.16
CA LYS A 46 17.64 -3.25 4.38
C LYS A 46 19.03 -2.69 4.07
N GLU A 47 19.16 -1.84 3.08
CA GLU A 47 20.39 -1.12 2.72
C GLU A 47 20.67 0.09 3.63
N LYS A 48 19.82 0.35 4.65
CA LYS A 48 19.94 1.50 5.56
C LYS A 48 19.94 2.88 4.85
N LYS A 49 19.30 2.95 3.69
CA LYS A 49 19.18 4.18 2.88
C LYS A 49 17.96 5.02 3.23
N VAL A 50 17.04 4.51 4.03
CA VAL A 50 15.89 5.25 4.56
C VAL A 50 16.19 5.69 5.98
N LYS A 51 16.03 6.98 6.25
CA LYS A 51 16.19 7.56 7.58
C LYS A 51 14.83 8.07 8.04
N PHE A 52 14.33 7.50 9.12
CA PHE A 52 13.14 8.01 9.78
C PHE A 52 13.46 9.27 10.60
N THR A 53 12.63 10.29 10.42
CA THR A 53 12.75 11.59 11.13
C THR A 53 11.62 11.79 12.13
N LYS A 54 10.50 11.05 11.94
CA LYS A 54 9.31 11.11 12.78
C LYS A 54 8.82 9.72 13.12
N GLU A 55 8.11 9.59 14.24
CA GLU A 55 7.41 8.35 14.61
C GLU A 55 5.91 8.47 14.30
N ILE A 56 5.27 7.33 14.03
CA ILE A 56 3.82 7.21 13.87
C ILE A 56 3.28 6.38 15.04
N LYS A 57 2.81 7.04 16.11
CA LYS A 57 2.21 6.37 17.27
C LYS A 57 0.79 5.93 16.92
N ALA A 58 0.66 4.75 16.32
CA ALA A 58 -0.62 4.20 15.91
C ALA A 58 -0.58 2.67 15.85
N LYS A 59 -1.73 2.06 16.11
CA LYS A 59 -1.97 0.65 15.83
C LYS A 59 -2.37 0.50 14.37
N VAL A 60 -1.63 -0.30 13.62
CA VAL A 60 -1.75 -0.41 12.16
C VAL A 60 -2.05 -1.84 11.77
N THR A 61 -3.07 -2.02 10.94
CA THR A 61 -3.33 -3.29 10.26
C THR A 61 -3.14 -3.15 8.75
N TYR A 62 -2.98 -4.28 8.05
CA TYR A 62 -2.66 -4.26 6.63
C TYR A 62 -3.64 -5.07 5.79
N HIS A 63 -4.15 -4.45 4.73
CA HIS A 63 -4.92 -5.10 3.67
C HIS A 63 -4.00 -5.55 2.55
N ASP A 64 -3.94 -6.85 2.28
CA ASP A 64 -3.21 -7.41 1.14
C ASP A 64 -3.99 -7.15 -0.17
N PRO A 65 -3.50 -6.30 -1.10
CA PRO A 65 -4.12 -6.14 -2.41
C PRO A 65 -4.01 -7.44 -3.21
N CYS A 66 -5.11 -7.88 -3.81
CA CYS A 66 -5.15 -9.17 -4.52
C CYS A 66 -4.10 -9.30 -5.63
N HIS A 67 -3.84 -8.24 -6.39
CA HIS A 67 -2.84 -8.27 -7.46
C HIS A 67 -1.41 -8.32 -6.93
N LEU A 68 -1.11 -7.71 -5.79
CA LEU A 68 0.23 -7.78 -5.21
C LEU A 68 0.45 -9.10 -4.47
N GLY A 69 -0.48 -9.45 -3.56
CA GLY A 69 -0.37 -10.67 -2.76
C GLY A 69 -0.69 -11.91 -3.57
N ARG A 70 -1.98 -12.12 -3.92
CA ARG A 70 -2.44 -13.38 -4.50
C ARG A 70 -1.83 -13.69 -5.86
N HIS A 71 -1.69 -12.68 -6.74
CA HIS A 71 -1.15 -12.89 -8.08
C HIS A 71 0.38 -12.78 -8.13
N ALA A 72 0.98 -11.82 -7.43
CA ALA A 72 2.43 -11.59 -7.49
C ALA A 72 3.22 -12.17 -6.30
N LYS A 73 2.52 -12.74 -5.29
CA LYS A 73 3.11 -13.40 -4.10
C LYS A 73 3.97 -12.49 -3.21
N VAL A 74 3.76 -11.19 -3.29
CA VAL A 74 4.43 -10.19 -2.46
C VAL A 74 3.59 -9.94 -1.20
N TYR A 75 4.00 -10.49 -0.07
CA TYR A 75 3.27 -10.46 1.19
C TYR A 75 4.06 -9.87 2.34
N ASP A 76 5.36 -10.17 2.39
CA ASP A 76 6.20 -9.84 3.54
C ASP A 76 6.76 -8.43 3.47
N GLU A 77 7.18 -7.97 2.30
CA GLU A 77 7.81 -6.67 2.12
C GLU A 77 6.93 -5.50 2.58
N PRO A 78 5.60 -5.44 2.30
CA PRO A 78 4.76 -4.40 2.86
C PRO A 78 4.71 -4.42 4.38
N ARG A 79 4.69 -5.62 4.98
CA ARG A 79 4.67 -5.81 6.44
C ARG A 79 5.98 -5.38 7.08
N GLU A 80 7.10 -5.74 6.46
CA GLU A 80 8.45 -5.33 6.92
C GLU A 80 8.57 -3.80 6.89
N VAL A 81 8.08 -3.16 5.83
CA VAL A 81 8.07 -1.70 5.70
C VAL A 81 7.23 -1.04 6.80
N ILE A 82 6.01 -1.52 7.03
CA ILE A 82 5.12 -0.95 8.07
C ILE A 82 5.75 -1.11 9.46
N LYS A 83 6.27 -2.30 9.77
CA LYS A 83 6.89 -2.60 11.08
C LYS A 83 8.19 -1.83 11.33
N ALA A 84 8.87 -1.39 10.26
CA ALA A 84 10.09 -0.60 10.38
C ALA A 84 9.83 0.86 10.77
N ILE A 85 8.60 1.37 10.59
CA ILE A 85 8.24 2.75 10.95
C ILE A 85 8.21 2.89 12.47
N PRO A 86 8.99 3.80 13.07
CA PRO A 86 9.02 3.99 14.51
C PRO A 86 7.63 4.34 15.08
N GLY A 87 7.28 3.77 16.22
CA GLY A 87 6.02 4.02 16.93
C GLY A 87 4.83 3.19 16.43
N VAL A 88 4.95 2.45 15.34
CA VAL A 88 3.88 1.60 14.81
C VAL A 88 3.74 0.31 15.62
N GLU A 89 2.53 0.04 16.11
CA GLU A 89 2.09 -1.26 16.61
C GLU A 89 1.37 -2.01 15.50
N PHE A 90 2.01 -3.03 14.93
CA PHE A 90 1.44 -3.79 13.83
C PHE A 90 0.56 -4.96 14.31
N VAL A 91 -0.66 -5.08 13.76
CA VAL A 91 -1.60 -6.18 14.05
C VAL A 91 -2.19 -6.73 12.75
N GLU A 92 -2.32 -8.04 12.66
CA GLU A 92 -2.93 -8.69 11.49
C GLU A 92 -4.46 -8.76 11.63
N MET A 93 -5.14 -8.71 10.48
CA MET A 93 -6.56 -9.07 10.38
C MET A 93 -6.74 -10.59 10.42
N LYS A 94 -7.98 -11.05 10.50
CA LYS A 94 -8.32 -12.49 10.46
C LYS A 94 -8.00 -13.12 9.10
N ASN A 95 -8.37 -12.44 8.00
CA ASN A 95 -8.14 -12.92 6.64
C ASN A 95 -6.98 -12.17 6.01
N ILE A 96 -5.83 -12.81 5.90
CA ILE A 96 -4.57 -12.22 5.43
C ILE A 96 -3.98 -13.01 4.28
N ARG A 97 -3.03 -12.43 3.59
CA ARG A 97 -2.24 -13.08 2.54
C ARG A 97 -3.12 -13.63 1.42
N GLU A 98 -2.98 -14.90 1.06
CA GLU A 98 -3.81 -15.57 0.04
C GLU A 98 -5.30 -15.60 0.40
N ASN A 99 -5.64 -15.58 1.68
CA ASN A 99 -7.03 -15.58 2.18
C ASN A 99 -7.60 -14.15 2.34
N SER A 100 -6.82 -13.12 2.04
CA SER A 100 -7.29 -11.74 2.15
C SER A 100 -8.55 -11.50 1.32
N ARG A 101 -9.57 -10.88 1.92
CA ARG A 101 -10.78 -10.49 1.21
C ARG A 101 -10.49 -9.36 0.24
N CYS A 102 -11.21 -9.33 -0.89
CA CYS A 102 -11.06 -8.28 -1.88
C CYS A 102 -11.54 -6.92 -1.34
N CYS A 103 -10.90 -5.83 -1.79
CA CYS A 103 -11.39 -4.48 -1.56
C CYS A 103 -12.59 -4.08 -2.45
N GLY A 104 -12.94 -4.90 -3.43
CA GLY A 104 -14.07 -4.67 -4.35
C GLY A 104 -13.80 -3.72 -5.52
N ALA A 105 -12.64 -3.06 -5.62
CA ALA A 105 -12.45 -1.98 -6.59
C ALA A 105 -11.77 -2.40 -7.91
N GLY A 106 -11.12 -3.56 -7.93
CA GLY A 106 -10.24 -3.95 -9.04
C GLY A 106 -10.95 -4.33 -10.33
N GLY A 107 -10.18 -4.39 -11.43
CA GLY A 107 -10.64 -4.90 -12.72
C GLY A 107 -11.77 -4.12 -13.39
N GLY A 108 -11.95 -2.83 -13.04
CA GLY A 108 -13.05 -2.03 -13.57
C GLY A 108 -14.40 -2.24 -12.86
N TYR A 109 -14.50 -3.21 -11.94
CA TYR A 109 -15.75 -3.55 -11.26
C TYR A 109 -16.40 -2.35 -10.57
N LYS A 110 -15.60 -1.52 -9.88
CA LYS A 110 -16.09 -0.32 -9.21
C LYS A 110 -16.73 0.69 -10.17
N SER A 111 -16.21 0.82 -11.38
CA SER A 111 -16.75 1.76 -12.39
C SER A 111 -18.15 1.36 -12.84
N GLN A 112 -18.42 0.05 -12.92
CA GLN A 112 -19.73 -0.46 -13.34
C GLN A 112 -20.68 -0.69 -12.16
N TYR A 113 -20.16 -1.18 -11.02
CA TYR A 113 -20.98 -1.62 -9.88
C TYR A 113 -20.51 -0.95 -8.59
N ASN A 114 -20.54 0.40 -8.56
CA ASN A 114 -19.96 1.18 -7.44
C ASN A 114 -20.57 0.84 -6.08
N GLU A 115 -21.88 0.62 -6.01
CA GLU A 115 -22.56 0.31 -4.74
C GLU A 115 -22.12 -1.05 -4.19
N MET A 116 -22.08 -2.07 -5.05
CA MET A 116 -21.62 -3.40 -4.66
C MET A 116 -20.14 -3.41 -4.30
N ALA A 117 -19.29 -2.72 -5.07
CA ALA A 117 -17.89 -2.54 -4.78
C ALA A 117 -17.67 -1.90 -3.39
N THR A 118 -18.48 -0.89 -3.08
CA THR A 118 -18.42 -0.23 -1.77
C THR A 118 -18.92 -1.15 -0.65
N ALA A 119 -19.96 -1.96 -0.88
CA ALA A 119 -20.45 -2.93 0.10
C ALA A 119 -19.39 -3.98 0.42
N ILE A 120 -18.67 -4.49 -0.58
CA ILE A 120 -17.54 -5.41 -0.38
C ILE A 120 -16.44 -4.75 0.47
N ALA A 121 -16.10 -3.47 0.18
CA ALA A 121 -15.11 -2.74 0.94
C ALA A 121 -15.54 -2.50 2.40
N VAL A 122 -16.83 -2.28 2.65
CA VAL A 122 -17.36 -2.14 4.01
C VAL A 122 -17.06 -3.37 4.87
N GLU A 123 -17.27 -4.56 4.35
CA GLU A 123 -16.96 -5.79 5.07
C GLU A 123 -15.45 -5.93 5.38
N ARG A 124 -14.60 -5.46 4.47
CA ARG A 124 -13.15 -5.45 4.70
C ARG A 124 -12.73 -4.41 5.75
N VAL A 125 -13.35 -3.23 5.73
CA VAL A 125 -13.12 -2.17 6.73
C VAL A 125 -13.60 -2.61 8.12
N LYS A 126 -14.75 -3.29 8.21
CA LYS A 126 -15.24 -3.85 9.49
C LYS A 126 -14.23 -4.85 10.09
N GLU A 127 -13.67 -5.74 9.27
CA GLU A 127 -12.64 -6.67 9.69
C GLU A 127 -11.38 -5.95 10.21
N ALA A 128 -11.01 -4.82 9.59
CA ALA A 128 -9.92 -3.99 10.08
C ALA A 128 -10.25 -3.33 11.44
N ILE A 129 -11.48 -2.84 11.61
CA ILE A 129 -11.95 -2.25 12.88
C ILE A 129 -11.92 -3.28 14.03
N GLU A 130 -12.25 -4.54 13.76
CA GLU A 130 -12.20 -5.64 14.75
C GLU A 130 -10.81 -5.84 15.35
N THR A 131 -9.75 -5.43 14.68
CA THR A 131 -8.36 -5.49 15.20
C THR A 131 -8.06 -4.40 16.24
N GLY A 132 -8.93 -3.41 16.37
CA GLY A 132 -8.67 -2.20 17.15
C GLY A 132 -7.61 -1.27 16.55
N ALA A 133 -7.33 -1.39 15.26
CA ALA A 133 -6.33 -0.55 14.59
C ALA A 133 -6.86 0.88 14.33
N ASP A 134 -5.96 1.85 14.44
CA ASP A 134 -6.20 3.26 14.09
C ASP A 134 -6.07 3.50 12.59
N ILE A 135 -5.19 2.70 11.94
CA ILE A 135 -4.86 2.82 10.53
C ILE A 135 -5.03 1.46 9.83
N LEU A 136 -5.76 1.47 8.72
CA LEU A 136 -5.79 0.39 7.73
C LEU A 136 -4.85 0.76 6.59
N ALA A 137 -3.67 0.16 6.59
CA ALA A 137 -2.68 0.35 5.53
C ALA A 137 -2.94 -0.59 4.35
N THR A 138 -2.58 -0.15 3.15
CA THR A 138 -2.56 -0.98 1.94
C THR A 138 -1.51 -0.45 0.95
N THR A 139 -1.27 -1.15 -0.14
CA THR A 139 -0.28 -0.81 -1.18
C THR A 139 -0.91 -0.83 -2.57
N CYS A 140 -2.09 -0.23 -2.71
CA CYS A 140 -2.78 -0.13 -3.99
C CYS A 140 -3.77 1.04 -3.98
N PRO A 141 -3.66 2.01 -4.90
CA PRO A 141 -4.50 3.20 -4.92
C PRO A 141 -6.00 2.89 -5.07
N PHE A 142 -6.37 1.84 -5.80
CA PHE A 142 -7.76 1.41 -5.89
C PHE A 142 -8.30 0.85 -4.57
N CYS A 143 -7.46 0.14 -3.81
CA CYS A 143 -7.83 -0.35 -2.49
C CYS A 143 -7.98 0.83 -1.51
N VAL A 144 -7.06 1.79 -1.51
CA VAL A 144 -7.16 3.03 -0.71
C VAL A 144 -8.48 3.73 -0.99
N LEU A 145 -8.72 4.07 -2.26
CA LEU A 145 -9.92 4.81 -2.67
C LEU A 145 -11.22 4.13 -2.20
N ASN A 146 -11.35 2.83 -2.44
CA ASN A 146 -12.61 2.14 -2.13
C ASN A 146 -12.82 1.93 -0.64
N MET A 147 -11.75 1.60 0.10
CA MET A 147 -11.83 1.43 1.55
C MET A 147 -12.01 2.77 2.28
N GLN A 148 -11.43 3.88 1.79
CA GLN A 148 -11.73 5.23 2.30
C GLN A 148 -13.22 5.58 2.11
N GLN A 149 -13.76 5.32 0.93
CA GLN A 149 -15.19 5.53 0.65
C GLN A 149 -16.07 4.66 1.56
N ALA A 150 -15.70 3.42 1.76
CA ALA A 150 -16.42 2.50 2.65
C ALA A 150 -16.35 2.95 4.12
N ALA A 151 -15.17 3.34 4.61
CA ALA A 151 -14.99 3.85 5.97
C ALA A 151 -15.87 5.10 6.21
N LYS A 152 -15.85 6.04 5.25
CA LYS A 152 -16.71 7.23 5.30
C LYS A 152 -18.20 6.87 5.32
N LYS A 153 -18.64 5.92 4.48
CA LYS A 153 -20.04 5.48 4.38
C LYS A 153 -20.58 4.93 5.71
N ILE A 154 -19.76 4.23 6.49
CA ILE A 154 -20.19 3.67 7.77
C ILE A 154 -19.79 4.53 8.99
N GLY A 155 -19.26 5.75 8.77
CA GLY A 155 -18.83 6.65 9.84
C GLY A 155 -17.66 6.09 10.69
N ALA A 156 -16.82 5.23 10.12
CA ALA A 156 -15.70 4.64 10.82
C ALA A 156 -14.59 5.67 11.09
N LYS A 157 -13.96 5.57 12.26
CA LYS A 157 -12.84 6.46 12.65
C LYS A 157 -11.49 5.99 12.10
N ILE A 158 -11.37 4.72 11.66
CA ILE A 158 -10.14 4.15 11.13
C ILE A 158 -9.68 4.95 9.89
N LYS A 159 -8.40 5.31 9.85
CA LYS A 159 -7.80 5.97 8.68
C LYS A 159 -7.35 4.93 7.68
N VAL A 160 -7.60 5.15 6.40
CA VAL A 160 -7.10 4.27 5.33
C VAL A 160 -5.98 5.00 4.60
N LEU A 161 -4.77 4.45 4.60
CA LEU A 161 -3.57 5.05 4.02
C LEU A 161 -2.84 4.07 3.10
N ASP A 162 -2.19 4.60 2.07
CA ASP A 162 -1.17 3.85 1.35
C ASP A 162 0.11 3.76 2.19
N VAL A 163 0.86 2.66 2.08
CA VAL A 163 2.14 2.50 2.77
C VAL A 163 3.15 3.57 2.34
N SER A 164 3.04 4.08 1.11
CA SER A 164 3.87 5.19 0.64
C SER A 164 3.58 6.50 1.38
N GLU A 165 2.30 6.77 1.70
CA GLU A 165 1.91 7.92 2.51
C GLU A 165 2.48 7.80 3.93
N MET A 166 2.40 6.61 4.53
CA MET A 166 2.96 6.35 5.85
C MET A 166 4.47 6.56 5.88
N LEU A 167 5.19 6.06 4.86
CA LEU A 167 6.63 6.29 4.75
C LEU A 167 6.95 7.78 4.56
N ALA A 168 6.21 8.49 3.73
CA ALA A 168 6.40 9.94 3.55
C ALA A 168 6.23 10.68 4.87
N MET A 169 5.17 10.38 5.64
CA MET A 169 4.92 10.98 6.96
C MET A 169 6.08 10.73 7.94
N ALA A 170 6.71 9.56 7.88
CA ALA A 170 7.79 9.17 8.79
C ALA A 170 9.19 9.63 8.32
N THR A 171 9.35 10.01 7.03
CA THR A 171 10.64 10.38 6.43
C THR A 171 10.67 11.83 5.92
N GLU A 172 9.57 12.58 6.03
CA GLU A 172 9.59 13.99 5.64
C GLU A 172 10.75 14.73 6.33
N PRO A 173 11.57 15.45 5.55
CA PRO A 173 12.58 16.31 6.17
C PRO A 173 11.91 17.32 7.11
N GLU A 174 12.55 17.66 8.21
CA GLU A 174 12.12 18.83 8.98
C GLU A 174 11.99 20.00 8.01
N ALA A 175 10.85 20.70 8.06
CA ALA A 175 10.68 21.89 7.23
C ALA A 175 11.90 22.79 7.41
N PRO A 176 12.50 23.31 6.31
CA PRO A 176 13.63 24.22 6.45
C PRO A 176 13.22 25.34 7.39
N ALA A 177 14.05 25.61 8.39
CA ALA A 177 13.80 26.72 9.31
C ALA A 177 13.51 27.97 8.48
N GLU A 178 12.40 28.66 8.75
CA GLU A 178 12.08 29.90 8.07
C GLU A 178 13.33 30.82 8.16
N PRO A 179 13.75 31.43 7.04
CA PRO A 179 14.86 32.35 7.08
C PRO A 179 14.51 33.47 8.08
N ALA A 180 15.38 33.67 9.06
CA ALA A 180 15.23 34.74 10.03
C ALA A 180 14.92 36.04 9.28
N LYS A 181 13.76 36.63 9.56
CA LYS A 181 13.39 37.93 9.02
C LYS A 181 14.48 38.96 9.48
N GLN A 182 15.26 39.41 8.51
CA GLN A 182 16.17 40.52 8.66
C GLN A 182 15.39 41.85 8.74
#